data_7f56fc19c4154ad696b563631a490aef
#
_entry.id   7f56fc19c4154ad696b563631a490aef
#
_cell.length_a   1.000
_cell.length_b   1.000
_cell.length_c   1.000
_cell.angle_alpha   90.00
_cell.angle_beta   90.00
_cell.angle_gamma   90.00
#
_symmetry.space_group_name_H-M   'P 1'
#
loop_
_entity.id
_entity.type
_entity.pdbx_description
1 polymer ?
#
loop_
_entity_poly.entity_id
_entity_poly.type
_entity_poly.pdbx_seq_one_letter_code
_entity_poly.pdbx_strand_id
1 'polypeptide(L)'
;MGLIGDETTAIPRPTFSDDVLRLEISGPSQEHLSVIDVPGIFKIPTEGLTTKADIDLVRCMVRSYMENPRSVMLTVIPANVDVTTQEIIELATDADPSGERTLGVFTKPDLVDRGAEPAVVSILNGHSRVMKLGWHIIRNPGQRELQDVHLDRDQLESIFFRSQSPWNG
;
A
#
# COMPACT_ATOMS: atom_id res chain seq x y z
N MET A 1 13.72 -2.71 -3.50
CA MET A 1 14.29 -1.92 -4.62
C MET A 1 14.86 -2.90 -5.63
N GLY A 2 14.33 -2.93 -6.86
CA GLY A 2 14.81 -3.84 -7.90
C GLY A 2 16.17 -3.38 -8.45
N LEU A 3 17.14 -4.29 -8.53
CA LEU A 3 18.44 -4.02 -9.14
C LEU A 3 18.32 -4.24 -10.66
N ILE A 4 18.41 -3.16 -11.45
CA ILE A 4 18.51 -3.25 -12.91
C ILE A 4 19.93 -3.70 -13.24
N GLY A 5 20.09 -4.90 -13.78
CA GLY A 5 21.37 -5.49 -14.10
C GLY A 5 22.03 -4.86 -15.33
N ASP A 6 23.34 -4.66 -15.26
CA ASP A 6 24.20 -4.38 -16.40
C ASP A 6 24.46 -5.70 -17.14
N GLU A 7 24.30 -5.75 -18.47
CA GLU A 7 24.32 -6.95 -19.31
C GLU A 7 25.69 -7.69 -19.37
N THR A 8 26.69 -7.27 -18.62
CA THR A 8 28.07 -7.77 -18.77
C THR A 8 28.53 -8.81 -17.76
N THR A 9 27.69 -9.24 -16.80
CA THR A 9 28.09 -10.24 -15.80
C THR A 9 27.13 -11.44 -15.79
N ALA A 10 27.65 -12.63 -16.08
CA ALA A 10 26.94 -13.91 -16.15
C ALA A 10 26.42 -14.46 -14.80
N ILE A 11 26.34 -13.67 -13.75
CA ILE A 11 25.78 -14.06 -12.46
C ILE A 11 24.37 -13.47 -12.38
N PRO A 12 23.32 -14.30 -12.28
CA PRO A 12 21.97 -13.78 -12.08
C PRO A 12 21.92 -12.99 -10.78
N ARG A 13 21.66 -11.68 -10.89
CA ARG A 13 21.50 -10.82 -9.72
C ARG A 13 20.12 -11.09 -9.07
N PRO A 14 20.03 -11.10 -7.74
CA PRO A 14 18.76 -11.24 -7.07
C PRO A 14 17.84 -10.07 -7.43
N THR A 15 16.56 -10.36 -7.62
CA THR A 15 15.54 -9.35 -7.96
C THR A 15 15.28 -8.40 -6.78
N PHE A 16 15.44 -8.89 -5.55
CA PHE A 16 15.31 -8.12 -4.32
C PHE A 16 16.61 -8.13 -3.53
N SER A 17 16.82 -7.09 -2.75
CA SER A 17 17.92 -6.93 -1.82
C SER A 17 17.37 -6.49 -0.47
N ASP A 18 18.04 -6.83 0.62
CA ASP A 18 17.81 -6.32 1.97
C ASP A 18 18.51 -4.98 2.23
N ASP A 19 19.17 -4.41 1.21
CA ASP A 19 19.72 -3.06 1.28
C ASP A 19 18.63 -2.01 1.49
N VAL A 20 18.91 -1.01 2.32
CA VAL A 20 17.99 0.08 2.63
C VAL A 20 18.50 1.38 1.99
N LEU A 21 17.66 1.98 1.13
CA LEU A 21 17.88 3.36 0.67
C LEU A 21 17.25 4.32 1.69
N ARG A 22 18.08 5.15 2.31
CA ARG A 22 17.63 6.24 3.18
C ARG A 22 17.74 7.57 2.46
N LEU A 23 16.62 8.32 2.41
CA LEU A 23 16.56 9.70 1.96
C LEU A 23 16.20 10.58 3.15
N GLU A 24 16.92 11.68 3.33
CA GLU A 24 16.63 12.66 4.36
C GLU A 24 16.45 14.03 3.73
N ILE A 25 15.31 14.65 3.99
CA ILE A 25 14.96 15.98 3.50
C ILE A 25 14.77 16.85 4.74
N SER A 26 15.57 17.88 4.87
CA SER A 26 15.53 18.81 6.01
C SER A 26 15.32 20.24 5.55
N GLY A 27 14.57 21.01 6.34
CA GLY A 27 14.31 22.42 6.06
C GLY A 27 13.27 23.00 7.02
N PRO A 28 13.11 24.32 7.06
CA PRO A 28 12.23 25.00 8.01
C PRO A 28 10.74 24.68 7.82
N SER A 29 10.35 24.20 6.62
CA SER A 29 8.98 23.86 6.27
C SER A 29 8.73 22.36 6.18
N GLN A 30 9.68 21.53 6.68
CA GLN A 30 9.53 20.08 6.62
C GLN A 30 8.84 19.55 7.87
N GLU A 31 7.93 18.61 7.67
CA GLU A 31 7.27 17.88 8.75
C GLU A 31 8.21 16.84 9.37
N HIS A 32 8.07 16.59 10.67
CA HIS A 32 8.75 15.51 11.36
C HIS A 32 8.08 14.16 11.07
N LEU A 33 8.30 13.64 9.89
CA LEU A 33 7.70 12.41 9.40
C LEU A 33 8.78 11.47 8.87
N SER A 34 8.68 10.18 9.19
CA SER A 34 9.47 9.12 8.57
C SER A 34 8.52 8.13 7.90
N VAL A 35 8.72 7.89 6.62
CA VAL A 35 7.95 6.89 5.85
C VAL A 35 8.88 5.76 5.47
N ILE A 36 8.44 4.52 5.72
CA ILE A 36 9.12 3.31 5.30
C ILE A 36 8.27 2.67 4.22
N ASP A 37 8.77 2.64 3.00
CA ASP A 37 8.14 1.95 1.88
C ASP A 37 8.84 0.62 1.64
N VAL A 38 8.07 -0.46 1.63
CA VAL A 38 8.57 -1.83 1.48
C VAL A 38 8.00 -2.45 0.22
N PRO A 39 8.71 -3.42 -0.40
CA PRO A 39 8.16 -4.15 -1.54
C PRO A 39 6.81 -4.79 -1.22
N GLY A 40 5.91 -4.83 -2.20
CA GLY A 40 4.62 -5.50 -2.06
C GLY A 40 4.80 -7.00 -1.79
N ILE A 41 4.01 -7.53 -0.86
CA ILE A 41 4.00 -8.95 -0.54
C ILE A 41 3.37 -9.72 -1.71
N PHE A 42 4.00 -10.78 -2.13
CA PHE A 42 3.50 -11.67 -3.18
C PHE A 42 3.61 -13.14 -2.76
N LYS A 43 2.67 -13.96 -3.26
CA LYS A 43 2.54 -15.39 -2.87
C LYS A 43 3.16 -16.33 -3.88
N ILE A 44 3.20 -15.94 -5.15
CA ILE A 44 3.60 -16.78 -6.26
C ILE A 44 4.79 -16.13 -6.94
N PRO A 45 5.90 -16.87 -7.12
CA PRO A 45 7.03 -16.35 -7.86
C PRO A 45 6.65 -16.18 -9.33
N THR A 46 7.19 -15.14 -9.96
CA THR A 46 7.06 -14.93 -11.41
C THR A 46 8.24 -15.60 -12.09
N GLU A 47 7.95 -16.52 -13.01
CA GLU A 47 8.97 -17.26 -13.75
C GLU A 47 9.95 -16.30 -14.45
N GLY A 48 11.24 -16.53 -14.27
CA GLY A 48 12.30 -15.68 -14.82
C GLY A 48 12.54 -14.35 -14.10
N LEU A 49 11.70 -13.95 -13.11
CA LEU A 49 11.81 -12.68 -12.39
C LEU A 49 12.02 -12.87 -10.88
N THR A 50 11.22 -13.72 -10.25
CA THR A 50 11.27 -13.89 -8.78
C THR A 50 11.30 -15.36 -8.39
N THR A 51 11.82 -15.64 -7.20
CA THR A 51 11.97 -16.98 -6.63
C THR A 51 11.19 -17.11 -5.31
N LYS A 52 11.11 -18.33 -4.77
CA LYS A 52 10.58 -18.55 -3.41
C LYS A 52 11.42 -17.85 -2.35
N ALA A 53 12.74 -17.78 -2.53
CA ALA A 53 13.63 -17.09 -1.62
C ALA A 53 13.33 -15.57 -1.57
N ASP A 54 12.95 -14.98 -2.70
CA ASP A 54 12.53 -13.58 -2.76
C ASP A 54 11.23 -13.33 -1.98
N ILE A 55 10.28 -14.28 -2.01
CA ILE A 55 9.05 -14.20 -1.19
C ILE A 55 9.40 -14.15 0.30
N ASP A 56 10.27 -15.07 0.74
CA ASP A 56 10.68 -15.16 2.14
C ASP A 56 11.47 -13.92 2.57
N LEU A 57 12.34 -13.40 1.70
CA LEU A 57 13.10 -12.18 1.94
C LEU A 57 12.15 -10.98 2.15
N VAL A 58 11.19 -10.77 1.23
CA VAL A 58 10.24 -9.66 1.32
C VAL A 58 9.38 -9.78 2.58
N ARG A 59 8.89 -10.99 2.91
CA ARG A 59 8.14 -11.22 4.15
C ARG A 59 8.94 -10.91 5.41
N CYS A 60 10.18 -11.38 5.48
CA CYS A 60 11.07 -11.09 6.62
C CYS A 60 11.30 -9.59 6.76
N MET A 61 11.55 -8.90 5.65
CA MET A 61 11.76 -7.46 5.63
C MET A 61 10.52 -6.72 6.15
N VAL A 62 9.34 -7.00 5.61
CA VAL A 62 8.08 -6.38 6.04
C VAL A 62 7.84 -6.63 7.53
N ARG A 63 7.94 -7.89 7.96
CA ARG A 63 7.73 -8.26 9.36
C ARG A 63 8.65 -7.54 10.32
N SER A 64 9.93 -7.38 9.98
CA SER A 64 10.91 -6.67 10.82
C SER A 64 10.51 -5.23 11.12
N TYR A 65 9.91 -4.53 10.15
CA TYR A 65 9.37 -3.18 10.36
C TYR A 65 8.05 -3.18 11.13
N MET A 66 7.19 -4.18 10.93
CA MET A 66 5.92 -4.32 11.63
C MET A 66 6.08 -4.63 13.11
N GLU A 67 7.14 -5.31 13.51
CA GLU A 67 7.44 -5.65 14.91
C GLU A 67 7.81 -4.43 15.78
N ASN A 68 8.18 -3.31 15.17
CA ASN A 68 8.49 -2.10 15.93
C ASN A 68 7.20 -1.47 16.51
N PRO A 69 7.01 -1.45 17.83
CA PRO A 69 5.77 -0.98 18.45
C PRO A 69 5.51 0.52 18.27
N ARG A 70 6.51 1.28 17.82
CA ARG A 70 6.39 2.72 17.53
C ARG A 70 6.05 3.03 16.07
N SER A 71 5.99 2.01 15.22
CA SER A 71 5.62 2.17 13.81
C SER A 71 4.11 2.08 13.66
N VAL A 72 3.51 3.04 12.97
CA VAL A 72 2.14 2.95 12.46
C VAL A 72 2.18 2.18 11.15
N MET A 73 1.31 1.20 11.00
CA MET A 73 1.19 0.38 9.80
C MET A 73 0.07 0.92 8.91
N LEU A 74 0.39 1.19 7.65
CA LEU A 74 -0.58 1.50 6.61
C LEU A 74 -0.85 0.23 5.79
N THR A 75 -2.03 -0.38 5.99
CA THR A 75 -2.47 -1.54 5.21
C THR A 75 -3.17 -1.05 3.94
N VAL A 76 -2.42 -0.98 2.84
CA VAL A 76 -2.89 -0.41 1.57
C VAL A 76 -3.48 -1.49 0.69
N ILE A 77 -4.78 -1.39 0.38
CA ILE A 77 -5.56 -2.40 -0.34
C ILE A 77 -6.36 -1.74 -1.47
N PRO A 78 -6.41 -2.34 -2.68
CA PRO A 78 -7.36 -1.89 -3.69
C PRO A 78 -8.81 -2.11 -3.23
N ALA A 79 -9.68 -1.13 -3.41
CA ALA A 79 -11.07 -1.20 -2.97
C ALA A 79 -11.94 -2.20 -3.76
N ASN A 80 -11.49 -2.58 -4.95
CA ASN A 80 -12.15 -3.54 -5.84
C ASN A 80 -11.81 -5.01 -5.59
N VAL A 81 -11.12 -5.33 -4.48
CA VAL A 81 -10.79 -6.70 -4.09
C VAL A 81 -11.38 -7.03 -2.73
N ASP A 82 -11.62 -8.33 -2.48
CA ASP A 82 -12.09 -8.78 -1.17
C ASP A 82 -10.99 -8.61 -0.10
N VAL A 83 -11.26 -7.78 0.88
CA VAL A 83 -10.36 -7.48 2.01
C VAL A 83 -9.98 -8.75 2.79
N THR A 84 -10.91 -9.71 2.90
CA THR A 84 -10.68 -10.94 3.65
C THR A 84 -9.62 -11.85 3.04
N THR A 85 -9.34 -11.68 1.75
CA THR A 85 -8.34 -12.45 1.02
C THR A 85 -6.94 -11.82 1.06
N GLN A 86 -6.81 -10.63 1.65
CA GLN A 86 -5.56 -9.87 1.62
C GLN A 86 -4.63 -10.28 2.77
N GLU A 87 -3.50 -10.89 2.41
CA GLU A 87 -2.47 -11.35 3.35
C GLU A 87 -1.95 -10.23 4.26
N ILE A 88 -1.89 -9.00 3.77
CA ILE A 88 -1.43 -7.86 4.55
C ILE A 88 -2.31 -7.60 5.79
N ILE A 89 -3.59 -7.91 5.72
CA ILE A 89 -4.50 -7.79 6.86
C ILE A 89 -4.19 -8.83 7.93
N GLU A 90 -3.89 -10.06 7.53
CA GLU A 90 -3.48 -11.13 8.45
C GLU A 90 -2.18 -10.75 9.16
N LEU A 91 -1.16 -10.35 8.39
CA LEU A 91 0.13 -9.93 8.94
C LEU A 91 0.00 -8.72 9.88
N ALA A 92 -0.82 -7.74 9.52
CA ALA A 92 -1.07 -6.59 10.38
C ALA A 92 -1.79 -6.98 11.68
N THR A 93 -2.76 -7.90 11.60
CA THR A 93 -3.47 -8.41 12.77
C THR A 93 -2.54 -9.20 13.71
N ASP A 94 -1.63 -9.98 13.15
CA ASP A 94 -0.63 -10.73 13.93
C ASP A 94 0.34 -9.77 14.66
N ALA A 95 0.77 -8.71 13.98
CA ALA A 95 1.69 -7.72 14.54
C ALA A 95 1.03 -6.71 15.50
N ASP A 96 -0.28 -6.48 15.36
CA ASP A 96 -1.08 -5.52 16.13
C ASP A 96 -2.50 -6.08 16.38
N PRO A 97 -2.65 -7.09 17.24
CA PRO A 97 -3.95 -7.73 17.48
C PRO A 97 -5.01 -6.78 18.02
N SER A 98 -4.61 -5.70 18.71
CA SER A 98 -5.52 -4.68 19.24
C SER A 98 -5.89 -3.60 18.23
N GLY A 99 -5.23 -3.54 17.07
CA GLY A 99 -5.45 -2.55 16.01
C GLY A 99 -5.09 -1.11 16.40
N GLU A 100 -4.23 -0.91 17.41
CA GLU A 100 -3.93 0.43 17.95
C GLU A 100 -3.04 1.27 17.05
N ARG A 101 -2.25 0.63 16.21
CA ARG A 101 -1.27 1.27 15.32
C ARG A 101 -1.43 0.87 13.86
N THR A 102 -2.59 0.31 13.51
CA THR A 102 -2.92 -0.09 12.14
C THR A 102 -4.00 0.81 11.57
N LEU A 103 -3.72 1.39 10.40
CA LEU A 103 -4.61 2.21 9.61
C LEU A 103 -4.90 1.50 8.29
N GLY A 104 -6.17 1.27 7.97
CA GLY A 104 -6.59 0.75 6.68
C GLY A 104 -6.64 1.86 5.62
N VAL A 105 -6.13 1.59 4.43
CA VAL A 105 -6.19 2.53 3.31
C VAL A 105 -6.70 1.82 2.07
N PHE A 106 -7.90 2.17 1.62
CA PHE A 106 -8.40 1.76 0.33
C PHE A 106 -7.86 2.65 -0.79
N THR A 107 -7.46 2.02 -1.88
CA THR A 107 -7.09 2.70 -3.12
C THR A 107 -8.02 2.28 -4.26
N LYS A 108 -8.00 3.00 -5.37
CA LYS A 108 -8.75 2.65 -6.60
C LYS A 108 -10.27 2.51 -6.40
N PRO A 109 -10.94 3.45 -5.72
CA PRO A 109 -12.40 3.41 -5.59
C PRO A 109 -13.12 3.50 -6.94
N ASP A 110 -12.47 4.07 -7.94
CA ASP A 110 -12.92 4.18 -9.33
C ASP A 110 -13.00 2.83 -10.07
N LEU A 111 -12.39 1.77 -9.53
CA LEU A 111 -12.42 0.41 -10.08
C LEU A 111 -13.40 -0.51 -9.34
N VAL A 112 -14.14 -0.02 -8.37
CA VAL A 112 -15.17 -0.80 -7.68
C VAL A 112 -16.37 -1.01 -8.60
N ASP A 113 -16.80 -2.25 -8.74
CA ASP A 113 -17.97 -2.59 -9.57
C ASP A 113 -19.23 -1.94 -9.01
N ARG A 114 -20.10 -1.47 -9.93
CA ARG A 114 -21.39 -0.88 -9.55
C ARG A 114 -22.24 -1.87 -8.77
N GLY A 115 -22.62 -1.47 -7.55
CA GLY A 115 -23.37 -2.29 -6.62
C GLY A 115 -22.51 -3.01 -5.57
N ALA A 116 -21.17 -3.00 -5.70
CA ALA A 116 -20.24 -3.52 -4.70
C ALA A 116 -19.78 -2.45 -3.69
N GLU A 117 -20.01 -1.17 -3.99
CA GLU A 117 -19.59 -0.04 -3.16
C GLU A 117 -20.12 -0.10 -1.70
N PRO A 118 -21.37 -0.58 -1.41
CA PRO A 118 -21.86 -0.65 -0.05
C PRO A 118 -20.99 -1.50 0.88
N ALA A 119 -20.32 -2.52 0.36
CA ALA A 119 -19.40 -3.35 1.15
C ALA A 119 -18.18 -2.55 1.60
N VAL A 120 -17.60 -1.75 0.71
CA VAL A 120 -16.45 -0.88 1.01
C VAL A 120 -16.85 0.21 1.99
N VAL A 121 -17.99 0.87 1.77
CA VAL A 121 -18.53 1.91 2.65
C VAL A 121 -18.81 1.35 4.05
N SER A 122 -19.30 0.12 4.15
CA SER A 122 -19.52 -0.56 5.44
C SER A 122 -18.22 -0.72 6.24
N ILE A 123 -17.10 -1.05 5.56
CA ILE A 123 -15.79 -1.18 6.20
C ILE A 123 -15.27 0.21 6.63
N LEU A 124 -15.38 1.22 5.76
CA LEU A 124 -15.00 2.60 6.07
C LEU A 124 -15.72 3.13 7.33
N ASN A 125 -17.00 2.76 7.50
CA ASN A 125 -17.80 3.12 8.67
C ASN A 125 -17.51 2.27 9.92
N GLY A 126 -16.50 1.42 9.89
CA GLY A 126 -16.06 0.63 11.05
C GLY A 126 -16.93 -0.58 11.38
N HIS A 127 -17.83 -1.01 10.48
CA HIS A 127 -18.69 -2.17 10.71
C HIS A 127 -17.98 -3.53 10.53
N SER A 128 -16.73 -3.51 10.10
CA SER A 128 -15.92 -4.71 9.85
C SER A 128 -14.49 -4.47 10.28
N ARG A 129 -13.97 -5.36 11.13
CA ARG A 129 -12.60 -5.35 11.70
C ARG A 129 -12.20 -4.06 12.44
N VAL A 130 -11.87 -4.23 13.71
CA VAL A 130 -11.49 -3.14 14.60
C VAL A 130 -10.06 -2.73 14.31
N MET A 131 -9.90 -1.70 13.48
CA MET A 131 -8.68 -0.91 13.43
C MET A 131 -8.96 0.40 14.17
N LYS A 132 -8.28 0.66 15.29
CA LYS A 132 -8.56 1.83 16.13
C LYS A 132 -8.24 3.14 15.42
N LEU A 133 -7.32 3.13 14.47
CA LEU A 133 -7.03 4.28 13.62
C LEU A 133 -8.03 4.44 12.46
N GLY A 134 -8.92 3.46 12.29
CA GLY A 134 -9.96 3.51 11.28
C GLY A 134 -9.51 3.11 9.88
N TRP A 135 -10.34 3.48 8.90
CA TRP A 135 -10.12 3.27 7.48
C TRP A 135 -10.22 4.59 6.73
N HIS A 136 -9.36 4.74 5.75
CA HIS A 136 -9.40 5.84 4.80
C HIS A 136 -9.53 5.31 3.38
N ILE A 137 -9.97 6.16 2.48
CA ILE A 137 -10.03 5.86 1.06
C ILE A 137 -9.39 7.00 0.28
N ILE A 138 -8.54 6.65 -0.68
CA ILE A 138 -7.82 7.60 -1.53
C ILE A 138 -7.98 7.22 -3.00
N ARG A 139 -7.95 8.21 -3.88
CA ARG A 139 -7.97 8.00 -5.32
C ARG A 139 -6.69 8.56 -5.95
N ASN A 140 -5.83 7.67 -6.42
CA ASN A 140 -4.64 8.06 -7.19
C ASN A 140 -4.97 8.23 -8.68
N PRO A 141 -4.26 9.10 -9.39
CA PRO A 141 -4.41 9.24 -10.84
C PRO A 141 -4.18 7.93 -11.59
N GLY A 142 -5.02 7.66 -12.57
CA GLY A 142 -4.83 6.54 -13.49
C GLY A 142 -3.70 6.80 -14.50
N GLN A 143 -3.28 5.75 -15.22
CA GLN A 143 -2.16 5.81 -16.15
C GLN A 143 -2.33 6.90 -17.24
N ARG A 144 -3.56 7.15 -17.69
CA ARG A 144 -3.83 8.20 -18.69
C ARG A 144 -3.69 9.61 -18.11
N GLU A 145 -4.16 9.79 -16.88
CA GLU A 145 -4.09 11.07 -16.17
C GLU A 145 -2.64 11.46 -15.85
N LEU A 146 -1.79 10.46 -15.55
CA LEU A 146 -0.36 10.68 -15.29
C LEU A 146 0.43 11.17 -16.50
N GLN A 147 -0.16 11.13 -17.70
CA GLN A 147 0.46 11.70 -18.92
C GLN A 147 0.26 13.22 -19.02
N ASP A 148 -0.63 13.79 -18.23
CA ASP A 148 -0.83 15.23 -18.18
C ASP A 148 0.26 15.90 -17.31
N VAL A 149 1.07 16.75 -17.93
CA VAL A 149 2.18 17.47 -17.27
C VAL A 149 1.67 18.49 -16.23
N HIS A 150 0.42 18.93 -16.36
CA HIS A 150 -0.22 19.91 -15.47
C HIS A 150 -1.17 19.26 -14.46
N LEU A 151 -1.04 17.96 -14.23
CA LEU A 151 -1.90 17.21 -13.34
C LEU A 151 -1.82 17.72 -11.90
N ASP A 152 -2.94 18.23 -11.40
CA ASP A 152 -3.15 18.49 -9.98
C ASP A 152 -3.85 17.26 -9.34
N ARG A 153 -3.08 16.47 -8.58
CA ARG A 153 -3.56 15.22 -7.97
C ARG A 153 -4.62 15.47 -6.92
N ASP A 154 -4.45 16.50 -6.09
CA ASP A 154 -5.37 16.84 -5.01
C ASP A 154 -6.70 17.33 -5.57
N GLN A 155 -6.65 18.07 -6.67
CA GLN A 155 -7.86 18.52 -7.37
C GLN A 155 -8.62 17.35 -7.99
N LEU A 156 -7.94 16.41 -8.64
CA LEU A 156 -8.58 15.22 -9.22
C LEU A 156 -9.25 14.36 -8.17
N GLU A 157 -8.56 14.08 -7.08
CA GLU A 157 -9.13 13.33 -5.95
C GLU A 157 -10.34 14.05 -5.36
N SER A 158 -10.23 15.35 -5.12
CA SER A 158 -11.30 16.18 -4.59
C SER A 158 -12.54 16.19 -5.49
N ILE A 159 -12.35 16.29 -6.82
CA ILE A 159 -13.45 16.22 -7.80
C ILE A 159 -14.11 14.85 -7.75
N PHE A 160 -13.34 13.77 -7.72
CA PHE A 160 -13.88 12.41 -7.64
C PHE A 160 -14.79 12.25 -6.43
N PHE A 161 -14.29 12.55 -5.23
CA PHE A 161 -15.07 12.38 -4.00
C PHE A 161 -16.25 13.35 -3.85
N ARG A 162 -16.28 14.46 -4.58
CA ARG A 162 -17.45 15.36 -4.61
C ARG A 162 -18.53 14.96 -5.61
N SER A 163 -18.15 14.29 -6.70
CA SER A 163 -19.05 14.04 -7.82
C SER A 163 -19.53 12.60 -7.94
N GLN A 164 -18.82 11.64 -7.37
CA GLN A 164 -19.12 10.21 -7.55
C GLN A 164 -19.86 9.63 -6.34
N SER A 165 -21.12 9.22 -6.55
CA SER A 165 -21.83 8.42 -5.56
C SER A 165 -21.31 6.97 -5.58
N PRO A 166 -21.20 6.28 -4.41
CA PRO A 166 -21.58 6.73 -3.05
C PRO A 166 -20.44 7.43 -2.28
N TRP A 167 -19.33 7.75 -2.95
CA TRP A 167 -18.11 8.30 -2.33
C TRP A 167 -18.25 9.75 -1.86
N ASN A 168 -19.34 10.41 -2.24
CA ASN A 168 -19.62 11.82 -1.95
C ASN A 168 -20.49 12.04 -0.70
N GLY A 169 -20.60 11.02 0.16
CA GLY A 169 -21.45 11.01 1.36
C GLY A 169 -20.69 11.15 2.67
#